data_4b94acdada70f7bf6fd4a77fd644dcbd
#
_entry.id   4b94acdada70f7bf6fd4a77fd644dcbd
#
_cell.length_a   1.000
_cell.length_b   1.000
_cell.length_c   1.000
_cell.angle_alpha   90.00
_cell.angle_beta   90.00
_cell.angle_gamma   90.00
#
_symmetry.space_group_name_H-M   'P 1'
#
loop_
_entity.id
_entity.type
_entity.pdbx_description
1 polymer ?
#
loop_
_entity_poly.entity_id
_entity_poly.type
_entity_poly.pdbx_seq_one_letter_code
_entity_poly.pdbx_strand_id
1 'polypeptide(L)'
;MNIALFSRVLFLSGVTTHLIDLSNELIKKGHNVYIFTAGAQNPNNEANVRLADRLEATGAKIIKINFPLTSTNKTSYLVSMLRSVAVVAKELKKNNIDVIHIHTPALSFIPIILRRKFVKTVHVKDLALSFLDKKASHEIVISRETYDEAIRKFHYKENEITLIFNGVAESFAKTISNNDKNNFKETKNIPKDKVIIGIVGSVQYRKGHDILLEAISQLRNDLKNQVHLIILGEGSETEEIWLKGLIRKFNLESTISKFGFQDPKSYYDIMDIFVLPSRLEGFGLVVVEAMLSNCCVIRSDTEGAYDQIEPGVSGLLFKNESIAELTKQLEFAINNEPERIKIAAAGREYALDNFTAEKMTEKTIAVYEKISQGY
;
A
#
# COMPACT_ATOMS: atom_id res chain seq x y z
N MET A 1 -1.82 8.75 -24.47
CA MET A 1 -0.44 8.24 -24.45
C MET A 1 -0.43 6.73 -24.32
N ASN A 2 0.62 6.08 -24.83
CA ASN A 2 0.95 4.68 -24.61
C ASN A 2 1.99 4.61 -23.49
N ILE A 3 1.62 4.09 -22.33
CA ILE A 3 2.40 4.16 -21.09
C ILE A 3 2.87 2.75 -20.71
N ALA A 4 4.16 2.57 -20.50
CA ALA A 4 4.74 1.32 -20.01
C ALA A 4 5.10 1.43 -18.52
N LEU A 5 4.41 0.67 -17.69
CA LEU A 5 4.67 0.55 -16.25
C LEU A 5 5.50 -0.72 -16.00
N PHE A 6 6.62 -0.58 -15.28
CA PHE A 6 7.54 -1.69 -15.02
C PHE A 6 7.50 -2.10 -13.56
N SER A 7 7.09 -3.33 -13.30
CA SER A 7 7.18 -3.97 -12.00
C SER A 7 7.83 -5.34 -12.13
N ARG A 8 8.85 -5.63 -11.33
CA ARG A 8 9.60 -6.89 -11.44
C ARG A 8 8.69 -8.10 -11.29
N VAL A 9 7.86 -8.11 -10.28
CA VAL A 9 6.89 -9.17 -9.96
C VAL A 9 5.65 -8.56 -9.35
N LEU A 10 4.54 -9.30 -9.45
CA LEU A 10 3.27 -8.96 -8.82
C LEU A 10 3.10 -9.85 -7.58
N PHE A 11 2.89 -9.26 -6.43
CA PHE A 11 2.67 -9.95 -5.17
C PHE A 11 1.82 -9.11 -4.24
N LEU A 12 1.36 -9.68 -3.15
CA LEU A 12 0.55 -8.99 -2.15
C LEU A 12 1.35 -7.85 -1.50
N SER A 13 1.25 -6.67 -2.07
CA SER A 13 1.98 -5.47 -1.63
C SER A 13 1.28 -4.18 -2.07
N GLY A 14 1.59 -3.08 -1.36
CA GLY A 14 1.13 -1.75 -1.75
C GLY A 14 1.56 -1.33 -3.16
N VAL A 15 2.69 -1.83 -3.67
CA VAL A 15 3.14 -1.54 -5.05
C VAL A 15 2.18 -2.13 -6.08
N THR A 16 1.74 -3.37 -5.90
CA THR A 16 0.79 -4.01 -6.83
C THR A 16 -0.58 -3.32 -6.75
N THR A 17 -1.05 -2.96 -5.55
CA THR A 17 -2.29 -2.17 -5.38
C THR A 17 -2.18 -0.80 -6.07
N HIS A 18 -1.07 -0.09 -5.86
CA HIS A 18 -0.79 1.17 -6.54
C HIS A 18 -0.83 1.03 -8.08
N LEU A 19 -0.24 -0.04 -8.63
CA LEU A 19 -0.29 -0.29 -10.08
C LEU A 19 -1.70 -0.52 -10.59
N ILE A 20 -2.55 -1.22 -9.83
CA ILE A 20 -3.96 -1.44 -10.18
C ILE A 20 -4.69 -0.10 -10.20
N ASP A 21 -4.58 0.70 -9.15
CA ASP A 21 -5.27 1.97 -9.03
C ASP A 21 -4.80 2.98 -10.09
N LEU A 22 -3.49 3.09 -10.30
CA LEU A 22 -2.91 3.94 -11.34
C LEU A 22 -3.35 3.49 -12.74
N SER A 23 -3.35 2.18 -13.03
CA SER A 23 -3.76 1.66 -14.33
C SER A 23 -5.23 1.92 -14.61
N ASN A 24 -6.11 1.72 -13.62
CA ASN A 24 -7.53 2.01 -13.73
C ASN A 24 -7.77 3.47 -14.10
N GLU A 25 -7.15 4.40 -13.39
CA GLU A 25 -7.37 5.83 -13.63
C GLU A 25 -6.73 6.31 -14.94
N LEU A 26 -5.54 5.79 -15.32
CA LEU A 26 -4.93 6.10 -16.61
C LEU A 26 -5.82 5.64 -17.78
N ILE A 27 -6.40 4.44 -17.69
CA ILE A 27 -7.28 3.89 -18.73
C ILE A 27 -8.60 4.67 -18.79
N LYS A 28 -9.21 5.03 -17.66
CA LYS A 28 -10.39 5.91 -17.61
C LYS A 28 -10.15 7.26 -18.28
N LYS A 29 -8.92 7.80 -18.15
CA LYS A 29 -8.50 9.06 -18.80
C LYS A 29 -8.06 8.87 -20.26
N GLY A 30 -8.29 7.69 -20.86
CA GLY A 30 -8.08 7.42 -22.29
C GLY A 30 -6.64 7.07 -22.67
N HIS A 31 -5.80 6.67 -21.74
CA HIS A 31 -4.44 6.20 -22.01
C HIS A 31 -4.39 4.68 -22.21
N ASN A 32 -3.44 4.21 -23.03
CA ASN A 32 -3.14 2.78 -23.16
C ASN A 32 -2.04 2.40 -22.17
N VAL A 33 -2.30 1.40 -21.33
CA VAL A 33 -1.37 0.95 -20.28
C VAL A 33 -0.80 -0.42 -20.60
N TYR A 34 0.51 -0.56 -20.51
CA TYR A 34 1.27 -1.79 -20.74
C TYR A 34 2.09 -2.10 -19.50
N ILE A 35 1.85 -3.25 -18.87
CA ILE A 35 2.56 -3.70 -17.66
C ILE A 35 3.66 -4.66 -18.03
N PHE A 36 4.91 -4.26 -17.82
CA PHE A 36 6.09 -5.11 -18.01
C PHE A 36 6.46 -5.78 -16.69
N THR A 37 6.28 -7.11 -16.60
CA THR A 37 6.48 -7.87 -15.37
C THR A 37 6.84 -9.33 -15.64
N ALA A 38 7.50 -9.99 -14.67
CA ALA A 38 7.69 -11.44 -14.72
C ALA A 38 6.39 -12.22 -14.34
N GLY A 39 5.34 -11.51 -13.91
CA GLY A 39 4.07 -12.09 -13.46
C GLY A 39 3.98 -12.24 -11.94
N ALA A 40 3.02 -13.05 -11.47
CA ALA A 40 2.82 -13.31 -10.05
C ALA A 40 4.05 -13.96 -9.41
N GLN A 41 4.47 -13.45 -8.27
CA GLN A 41 5.61 -13.94 -7.50
C GLN A 41 5.28 -15.28 -6.92
N ASN A 42 5.02 -16.20 -6.96
CA ASN A 42 4.55 -17.48 -6.46
C ASN A 42 3.15 -17.76 -7.02
N PRO A 43 3.09 -18.38 -8.20
CA PRO A 43 1.82 -18.69 -8.85
C PRO A 43 0.91 -19.64 -8.05
N ASN A 44 1.45 -20.34 -7.05
CA ASN A 44 0.68 -21.20 -6.15
C ASN A 44 0.02 -20.41 -4.98
N ASN A 45 0.34 -19.14 -4.82
CA ASN A 45 -0.29 -18.29 -3.83
C ASN A 45 -1.50 -17.58 -4.46
N GLU A 46 -2.70 -17.97 -4.05
CA GLU A 46 -3.95 -17.43 -4.60
C GLU A 46 -4.06 -15.90 -4.47
N ALA A 47 -3.57 -15.29 -3.39
CA ALA A 47 -3.63 -13.85 -3.21
C ALA A 47 -2.81 -13.10 -4.28
N ASN A 48 -1.63 -13.62 -4.63
CA ASN A 48 -0.79 -13.05 -5.68
C ASN A 48 -1.43 -13.21 -7.07
N VAL A 49 -2.10 -14.36 -7.32
CA VAL A 49 -2.81 -14.60 -8.57
C VAL A 49 -4.01 -13.65 -8.69
N ARG A 50 -4.84 -13.55 -7.64
CA ARG A 50 -5.99 -12.62 -7.63
C ARG A 50 -5.59 -11.17 -7.88
N LEU A 51 -4.44 -10.72 -7.38
CA LEU A 51 -3.96 -9.35 -7.64
C LEU A 51 -3.49 -9.18 -9.10
N ALA A 52 -2.85 -10.20 -9.68
CA ALA A 52 -2.50 -10.19 -11.10
C ALA A 52 -3.76 -10.14 -11.98
N ASP A 53 -4.78 -10.95 -11.66
CA ASP A 53 -6.06 -10.96 -12.36
C ASP A 53 -6.78 -9.60 -12.24
N ARG A 54 -6.76 -8.97 -11.06
CA ARG A 54 -7.29 -7.62 -10.86
C ARG A 54 -6.57 -6.59 -11.73
N LEU A 55 -5.25 -6.71 -11.87
CA LEU A 55 -4.49 -5.82 -12.74
C LEU A 55 -4.86 -6.04 -14.21
N GLU A 56 -5.03 -7.27 -14.67
CA GLU A 56 -5.52 -7.58 -16.02
C GLU A 56 -6.95 -7.04 -16.24
N ALA A 57 -7.82 -7.19 -15.25
CA ALA A 57 -9.20 -6.69 -15.29
C ALA A 57 -9.31 -5.16 -15.43
N THR A 58 -8.24 -4.39 -15.17
CA THR A 58 -8.19 -2.95 -15.47
C THR A 58 -8.27 -2.64 -16.97
N GLY A 59 -7.96 -3.61 -17.82
CA GLY A 59 -7.76 -3.43 -19.26
C GLY A 59 -6.30 -3.15 -19.65
N ALA A 60 -5.36 -3.13 -18.70
CA ALA A 60 -3.94 -3.02 -18.98
C ALA A 60 -3.40 -4.27 -19.68
N LYS A 61 -2.52 -4.08 -20.65
CA LYS A 61 -1.89 -5.18 -21.39
C LYS A 61 -0.66 -5.69 -20.65
N ILE A 62 -0.69 -6.94 -20.18
CA ILE A 62 0.44 -7.55 -19.49
C ILE A 62 1.47 -8.07 -20.50
N ILE A 63 2.70 -7.61 -20.39
CA ILE A 63 3.85 -8.04 -21.18
C ILE A 63 4.83 -8.77 -20.26
N LYS A 64 4.94 -10.08 -20.44
CA LYS A 64 5.86 -10.88 -19.62
C LYS A 64 7.31 -10.62 -20.02
N ILE A 65 8.12 -10.24 -19.05
CA ILE A 65 9.58 -10.11 -19.17
C ILE A 65 10.26 -11.20 -18.36
N ASN A 66 11.14 -11.93 -19.01
CA ASN A 66 11.90 -12.99 -18.37
C ASN A 66 13.06 -12.39 -17.56
N PHE A 67 12.72 -11.71 -16.44
CA PHE A 67 13.71 -11.15 -15.53
C PHE A 67 14.01 -12.18 -14.43
N PRO A 68 15.28 -12.62 -14.24
CA PRO A 68 15.58 -13.64 -13.25
C PRO A 68 15.27 -13.14 -11.84
N LEU A 69 14.42 -13.86 -11.13
CA LEU A 69 14.04 -13.55 -9.74
C LEU A 69 15.16 -13.95 -8.77
N THR A 70 15.77 -15.08 -9.04
CA THR A 70 16.93 -15.64 -8.32
C THR A 70 17.83 -16.35 -9.32
N SER A 71 19.12 -16.12 -9.27
CA SER A 71 20.10 -16.89 -10.04
C SER A 71 21.36 -17.05 -9.21
N THR A 72 21.77 -18.29 -8.99
CA THR A 72 23.05 -18.63 -8.39
C THR A 72 24.21 -18.52 -9.40
N ASN A 73 23.89 -18.46 -10.68
CA ASN A 73 24.87 -18.40 -11.78
C ASN A 73 24.88 -17.02 -12.44
N LYS A 74 25.99 -16.27 -12.28
CA LYS A 74 26.18 -14.91 -12.79
C LYS A 74 26.04 -14.82 -14.32
N THR A 75 26.50 -15.83 -15.07
CA THR A 75 26.41 -15.85 -16.54
C THR A 75 24.99 -16.03 -17.02
N SER A 76 24.22 -16.94 -16.40
CA SER A 76 22.80 -17.14 -16.68
C SER A 76 22.00 -15.88 -16.36
N TYR A 77 22.33 -15.19 -15.26
CA TYR A 77 21.72 -13.92 -14.89
C TYR A 77 21.94 -12.84 -15.94
N LEU A 78 23.19 -12.67 -16.42
CA LEU A 78 23.53 -11.68 -17.44
C LEU A 78 22.82 -11.96 -18.77
N VAL A 79 22.79 -13.23 -19.22
CA VAL A 79 22.09 -13.63 -20.45
C VAL A 79 20.60 -13.36 -20.34
N SER A 80 19.99 -13.66 -19.21
CA SER A 80 18.58 -13.39 -18.97
C SER A 80 18.27 -11.88 -18.93
N MET A 81 19.15 -11.07 -18.34
CA MET A 81 19.07 -9.60 -18.39
C MET A 81 19.09 -9.08 -19.82
N LEU A 82 20.04 -9.51 -20.64
CA LEU A 82 20.18 -9.06 -22.04
C LEU A 82 18.96 -9.48 -22.87
N ARG A 83 18.45 -10.70 -22.67
CA ARG A 83 17.19 -11.16 -23.29
C ARG A 83 16.00 -10.27 -22.88
N SER A 84 15.90 -9.92 -21.61
CA SER A 84 14.84 -9.02 -21.12
C SER A 84 14.92 -7.66 -21.79
N VAL A 85 16.13 -7.07 -21.93
CA VAL A 85 16.32 -5.78 -22.63
C VAL A 85 15.87 -5.87 -24.09
N ALA A 86 16.22 -6.96 -24.79
CA ALA A 86 15.82 -7.17 -26.18
C ALA A 86 14.29 -7.30 -26.35
N VAL A 87 13.64 -8.05 -25.44
CA VAL A 87 12.17 -8.17 -25.44
C VAL A 87 11.53 -6.80 -25.18
N VAL A 88 12.00 -6.08 -24.17
CA VAL A 88 11.50 -4.73 -23.86
C VAL A 88 11.67 -3.80 -25.07
N ALA A 89 12.85 -3.75 -25.71
CA ALA A 89 13.09 -2.90 -26.88
C ALA A 89 12.09 -3.19 -28.01
N LYS A 90 11.82 -4.48 -28.29
CA LYS A 90 10.86 -4.92 -29.30
C LYS A 90 9.45 -4.44 -28.96
N GLU A 91 8.99 -4.68 -27.73
CA GLU A 91 7.64 -4.35 -27.32
C GLU A 91 7.41 -2.83 -27.18
N LEU A 92 8.41 -2.06 -26.73
CA LEU A 92 8.34 -0.60 -26.71
C LEU A 92 8.13 -0.02 -28.13
N LYS A 93 8.84 -0.57 -29.12
CA LYS A 93 8.70 -0.15 -30.53
C LYS A 93 7.36 -0.59 -31.11
N LYS A 94 6.97 -1.86 -30.91
CA LYS A 94 5.73 -2.45 -31.44
C LYS A 94 4.48 -1.68 -30.96
N ASN A 95 4.48 -1.24 -29.70
CA ASN A 95 3.34 -0.58 -29.07
C ASN A 95 3.45 0.96 -29.07
N ASN A 96 4.45 1.53 -29.76
CA ASN A 96 4.70 2.98 -29.83
C ASN A 96 4.67 3.65 -28.45
N ILE A 97 5.45 3.11 -27.51
CA ILE A 97 5.44 3.59 -26.11
C ILE A 97 5.99 5.02 -26.03
N ASP A 98 5.19 5.92 -25.47
CA ASP A 98 5.51 7.33 -25.25
C ASP A 98 6.29 7.51 -23.95
N VAL A 99 5.87 6.84 -22.86
CA VAL A 99 6.40 7.00 -21.50
C VAL A 99 6.78 5.66 -20.91
N ILE A 100 7.95 5.61 -20.26
CA ILE A 100 8.40 4.49 -19.44
C ILE A 100 8.36 4.93 -17.97
N HIS A 101 7.67 4.17 -17.11
CA HIS A 101 7.60 4.41 -15.68
C HIS A 101 8.04 3.17 -14.89
N ILE A 102 9.08 3.30 -14.09
CA ILE A 102 9.70 2.21 -13.32
C ILE A 102 9.19 2.24 -11.88
N HIS A 103 8.54 1.16 -11.44
CA HIS A 103 8.09 0.97 -10.05
C HIS A 103 8.97 0.01 -9.24
N THR A 104 9.90 -0.68 -9.90
CA THR A 104 10.94 -1.47 -9.23
C THR A 104 12.30 -0.90 -9.59
N PRO A 105 12.98 -0.17 -8.70
CA PRO A 105 14.22 0.55 -8.98
C PRO A 105 15.30 -0.28 -9.69
N ALA A 106 15.41 -1.57 -9.34
CA ALA A 106 16.35 -2.49 -9.99
C ALA A 106 16.14 -2.68 -11.50
N LEU A 107 14.99 -2.26 -12.08
CA LEU A 107 14.73 -2.31 -13.52
C LEU A 107 15.16 -1.03 -14.27
N SER A 108 15.60 0.00 -13.56
CA SER A 108 15.98 1.29 -14.14
C SER A 108 17.19 1.22 -15.08
N PHE A 109 18.01 0.15 -15.02
CA PHE A 109 19.07 -0.09 -15.98
C PHE A 109 18.55 -0.32 -17.42
N ILE A 110 17.33 -0.84 -17.58
CA ILE A 110 16.74 -1.16 -18.91
C ILE A 110 16.60 0.09 -19.76
N PRO A 111 15.86 1.14 -19.36
CA PRO A 111 15.76 2.36 -20.16
C PRO A 111 17.12 3.06 -20.35
N ILE A 112 18.06 2.95 -19.41
CA ILE A 112 19.44 3.47 -19.58
C ILE A 112 20.15 2.78 -20.74
N ILE A 113 20.13 1.45 -20.81
CA ILE A 113 20.74 0.70 -21.93
C ILE A 113 20.06 1.06 -23.26
N LEU A 114 18.74 1.25 -23.24
CA LEU A 114 17.96 1.63 -24.43
C LEU A 114 18.04 3.12 -24.77
N ARG A 115 18.77 3.91 -23.99
CA ARG A 115 18.90 5.38 -24.14
C ARG A 115 17.55 6.09 -24.20
N ARG A 116 16.60 5.64 -23.35
CA ARG A 116 15.25 6.23 -23.24
C ARG A 116 15.12 7.01 -21.95
N LYS A 117 14.47 8.18 -22.03
CA LYS A 117 14.01 8.90 -20.83
C LYS A 117 12.99 8.05 -20.08
N PHE A 118 12.95 8.16 -18.76
CA PHE A 118 11.99 7.42 -17.93
C PHE A 118 11.66 8.14 -16.64
N VAL A 119 10.48 7.86 -16.12
CA VAL A 119 10.04 8.20 -14.77
C VAL A 119 10.35 7.03 -13.84
N LYS A 120 10.61 7.30 -12.59
CA LYS A 120 10.75 6.28 -11.55
C LYS A 120 9.93 6.67 -10.32
N THR A 121 9.18 5.72 -9.75
CA THR A 121 8.59 5.85 -8.41
C THR A 121 9.29 4.90 -7.45
N VAL A 122 9.76 5.44 -6.31
CA VAL A 122 10.36 4.66 -5.23
C VAL A 122 9.31 4.49 -4.12
N HIS A 123 8.92 3.23 -3.88
CA HIS A 123 7.86 2.90 -2.92
C HIS A 123 8.38 2.53 -1.53
N VAL A 124 9.66 2.14 -1.40
CA VAL A 124 10.29 1.73 -0.14
C VAL A 124 11.76 2.13 -0.17
N LYS A 125 12.29 2.57 0.96
CA LYS A 125 13.73 2.83 1.13
C LYS A 125 14.55 1.53 1.13
N ASP A 126 15.85 1.65 0.87
CA ASP A 126 16.88 0.61 1.04
C ASP A 126 16.54 -0.75 0.43
N LEU A 127 16.25 -0.76 -0.88
CA LEU A 127 16.02 -1.99 -1.61
C LEU A 127 17.34 -2.76 -1.88
N ALA A 128 17.28 -4.07 -1.71
CA ALA A 128 18.32 -4.97 -2.21
C ALA A 128 18.56 -4.71 -3.71
N LEU A 129 19.81 -4.84 -4.19
CA LEU A 129 20.24 -4.52 -5.55
C LEU A 129 20.31 -3.02 -5.87
N SER A 130 20.64 -2.20 -4.90
CA SER A 130 20.80 -0.74 -5.06
C SER A 130 21.79 -0.32 -6.16
N PHE A 131 22.74 -1.18 -6.54
CA PHE A 131 23.67 -0.93 -7.64
C PHE A 131 23.00 -0.89 -9.03
N LEU A 132 21.84 -1.52 -9.21
CA LEU A 132 21.03 -1.47 -10.42
C LEU A 132 20.08 -0.28 -10.45
N ASP A 133 19.85 0.37 -9.32
CA ASP A 133 19.03 1.56 -9.22
C ASP A 133 19.76 2.75 -9.83
N LYS A 134 19.20 3.32 -10.87
CA LYS A 134 19.78 4.43 -11.63
C LYS A 134 18.93 5.67 -11.50
N LYS A 135 19.59 6.85 -11.59
CA LYS A 135 18.91 8.14 -11.67
C LYS A 135 17.96 8.14 -12.86
N ALA A 136 16.70 8.51 -12.62
CA ALA A 136 15.69 8.68 -13.65
C ALA A 136 15.77 10.09 -14.28
N SER A 137 15.10 10.28 -15.42
CA SER A 137 14.91 11.62 -15.99
C SER A 137 13.98 12.46 -15.12
N HIS A 138 13.03 11.80 -14.41
CA HIS A 138 12.20 12.39 -13.37
C HIS A 138 11.86 11.35 -12.32
N GLU A 139 11.93 11.73 -11.05
CA GLU A 139 11.56 10.84 -9.94
C GLU A 139 10.26 11.31 -9.29
N ILE A 140 9.35 10.37 -9.08
CA ILE A 140 8.17 10.55 -8.24
C ILE A 140 8.48 9.91 -6.89
N VAL A 141 8.30 10.66 -5.83
CA VAL A 141 8.48 10.23 -4.44
C VAL A 141 7.14 10.28 -3.72
N ILE A 142 6.92 9.33 -2.80
CA ILE A 142 5.61 9.10 -2.19
C ILE A 142 5.48 9.64 -0.75
N SER A 143 6.56 10.17 -0.20
CA SER A 143 6.61 10.82 1.12
C SER A 143 7.72 11.86 1.15
N ARG A 144 7.69 12.74 2.15
CA ARG A 144 8.77 13.73 2.35
C ARG A 144 10.10 13.06 2.65
N GLU A 145 10.09 11.96 3.38
CA GLU A 145 11.32 11.21 3.70
C GLU A 145 11.94 10.59 2.44
N THR A 146 11.11 10.05 1.52
CA THR A 146 11.62 9.54 0.23
C THR A 146 12.12 10.67 -0.68
N TYR A 147 11.55 11.88 -0.56
CA TYR A 147 12.04 13.08 -1.25
C TYR A 147 13.47 13.42 -0.82
N ASP A 148 13.70 13.54 0.49
CA ASP A 148 15.01 13.90 1.06
C ASP A 148 16.07 12.83 0.71
N GLU A 149 15.68 11.56 0.71
CA GLU A 149 16.58 10.46 0.31
C GLU A 149 16.96 10.52 -1.16
N ALA A 150 16.00 10.78 -2.05
CA ALA A 150 16.26 10.88 -3.48
C ALA A 150 17.21 12.04 -3.81
N ILE A 151 17.02 13.20 -3.18
CA ILE A 151 17.94 14.34 -3.29
C ILE A 151 19.34 13.95 -2.82
N ARG A 152 19.47 13.31 -1.65
CA ARG A 152 20.76 12.91 -1.08
C ARG A 152 21.47 11.85 -1.94
N LYS A 153 20.73 10.87 -2.47
CA LYS A 153 21.29 9.72 -3.22
C LYS A 153 21.65 10.06 -4.66
N PHE A 154 20.80 10.83 -5.34
CA PHE A 154 20.91 11.06 -6.78
C PHE A 154 21.12 12.52 -7.16
N HIS A 155 21.13 13.44 -6.19
CA HIS A 155 21.29 14.87 -6.43
C HIS A 155 20.31 15.41 -7.48
N TYR A 156 19.03 15.06 -7.36
CA TYR A 156 17.98 15.59 -8.23
C TYR A 156 17.84 17.09 -8.04
N LYS A 157 17.59 17.81 -9.13
CA LYS A 157 17.15 19.20 -9.09
C LYS A 157 15.65 19.24 -8.81
N GLU A 158 15.13 20.35 -8.29
CA GLU A 158 13.70 20.51 -7.98
C GLU A 158 12.78 20.21 -9.18
N ASN A 159 13.22 20.52 -10.40
CA ASN A 159 12.45 20.24 -11.60
C ASN A 159 12.55 18.78 -12.09
N GLU A 160 13.38 17.96 -11.48
CA GLU A 160 13.59 16.53 -11.79
C GLU A 160 12.90 15.59 -10.80
N ILE A 161 12.25 16.12 -9.77
CA ILE A 161 11.60 15.35 -8.71
C ILE A 161 10.23 15.95 -8.38
N THR A 162 9.26 15.10 -8.07
CA THR A 162 7.91 15.53 -7.65
C THR A 162 7.39 14.65 -6.54
N LEU A 163 6.88 15.25 -5.47
CA LEU A 163 6.16 14.55 -4.41
C LEU A 163 4.72 14.31 -4.88
N ILE A 164 4.38 13.03 -5.04
CA ILE A 164 3.02 12.57 -5.36
C ILE A 164 2.68 11.45 -4.38
N PHE A 165 1.80 11.74 -3.44
CA PHE A 165 1.33 10.73 -2.51
C PHE A 165 0.59 9.60 -3.23
N ASN A 166 0.72 8.38 -2.72
CA ASN A 166 -0.05 7.27 -3.24
C ASN A 166 -1.56 7.51 -3.07
N GLY A 167 -2.31 7.20 -4.11
CA GLY A 167 -3.77 7.29 -4.10
C GLY A 167 -4.43 5.93 -3.95
N VAL A 168 -5.64 5.94 -3.44
CA VAL A 168 -6.51 4.78 -3.24
C VAL A 168 -7.80 5.00 -4.04
N ALA A 169 -8.38 3.91 -4.56
CA ALA A 169 -9.61 3.95 -5.32
C ALA A 169 -10.76 4.59 -4.52
N GLU A 170 -11.52 5.50 -5.15
CA GLU A 170 -12.65 6.18 -4.51
C GLU A 170 -13.79 5.24 -4.07
N SER A 171 -13.78 3.99 -4.53
CA SER A 171 -14.72 2.97 -4.07
C SER A 171 -14.67 2.77 -2.55
N PHE A 172 -13.53 3.04 -1.90
CA PHE A 172 -13.42 3.02 -0.43
C PHE A 172 -14.21 4.15 0.25
N ALA A 173 -14.46 5.24 -0.43
CA ALA A 173 -15.28 6.34 0.09
C ALA A 173 -16.80 6.09 -0.03
N LYS A 174 -17.23 5.06 -0.75
CA LYS A 174 -18.64 4.69 -0.83
C LYS A 174 -19.13 4.18 0.51
N THR A 175 -20.18 4.78 1.03
CA THR A 175 -20.82 4.36 2.27
C THR A 175 -21.90 3.31 2.00
N ILE A 176 -22.07 2.38 2.93
CA ILE A 176 -23.16 1.41 2.93
C ILE A 176 -24.16 1.72 4.05
N SER A 177 -25.38 1.20 3.95
CA SER A 177 -26.40 1.42 4.97
C SER A 177 -26.04 0.72 6.28
N ASN A 178 -26.60 1.20 7.41
CA ASN A 178 -26.43 0.53 8.70
C ASN A 178 -27.00 -0.90 8.68
N ASN A 179 -28.04 -1.14 7.89
CA ASN A 179 -28.59 -2.48 7.73
C ASN A 179 -27.59 -3.42 7.05
N ASP A 180 -26.90 -2.96 5.99
CA ASP A 180 -25.87 -3.75 5.31
C ASP A 180 -24.68 -4.03 6.23
N LYS A 181 -24.26 -3.03 7.04
CA LYS A 181 -23.22 -3.21 8.07
C LYS A 181 -23.60 -4.31 9.08
N ASN A 182 -24.84 -4.26 9.57
CA ASN A 182 -25.36 -5.24 10.52
C ASN A 182 -25.47 -6.64 9.92
N ASN A 183 -25.94 -6.75 8.70
CA ASN A 183 -26.02 -8.02 7.96
C ASN A 183 -24.61 -8.60 7.73
N PHE A 184 -23.63 -7.76 7.39
CA PHE A 184 -22.25 -8.22 7.23
C PHE A 184 -21.65 -8.70 8.56
N LYS A 185 -21.84 -7.95 9.67
CA LYS A 185 -21.42 -8.39 11.01
C LYS A 185 -22.02 -9.75 11.38
N GLU A 186 -23.32 -9.93 11.13
CA GLU A 186 -24.01 -11.21 11.40
C GLU A 186 -23.44 -12.37 10.57
N THR A 187 -23.29 -12.16 9.26
CA THR A 187 -22.71 -13.18 8.36
C THR A 187 -21.30 -13.61 8.76
N LYS A 188 -20.54 -12.71 9.36
CA LYS A 188 -19.15 -12.94 9.80
C LYS A 188 -19.04 -13.31 11.29
N ASN A 189 -20.16 -13.45 12.01
CA ASN A 189 -20.20 -13.67 13.46
C ASN A 189 -19.42 -12.59 14.24
N ILE A 190 -19.53 -11.33 13.83
CA ILE A 190 -18.92 -10.18 14.50
C ILE A 190 -19.96 -9.53 15.43
N PRO A 191 -19.63 -9.23 16.70
CA PRO A 191 -20.55 -8.59 17.63
C PRO A 191 -21.07 -7.24 17.11
N LYS A 192 -22.39 -6.99 17.28
CA LYS A 192 -23.03 -5.75 16.82
C LYS A 192 -22.90 -4.60 17.82
N ASP A 193 -22.74 -4.93 19.11
CA ASP A 193 -22.74 -4.05 20.27
C ASP A 193 -21.36 -3.62 20.76
N LYS A 194 -20.30 -4.00 20.03
CA LYS A 194 -18.91 -3.68 20.36
C LYS A 194 -18.34 -2.59 19.47
N VAL A 195 -17.38 -1.84 20.01
CA VAL A 195 -16.49 -0.99 19.22
C VAL A 195 -15.54 -1.90 18.44
N ILE A 196 -15.59 -1.80 17.13
CA ILE A 196 -14.82 -2.66 16.24
C ILE A 196 -13.46 -2.01 15.95
N ILE A 197 -12.42 -2.65 16.43
CA ILE A 197 -11.03 -2.28 16.11
C ILE A 197 -10.56 -3.18 14.96
N GLY A 198 -9.84 -2.65 14.00
CA GLY A 198 -9.33 -3.44 12.87
C GLY A 198 -7.85 -3.22 12.59
N ILE A 199 -7.18 -4.27 12.14
CA ILE A 199 -5.87 -4.24 11.50
C ILE A 199 -5.96 -5.01 10.18
N VAL A 200 -5.44 -4.39 9.10
CA VAL A 200 -5.48 -4.95 7.74
C VAL A 200 -4.06 -5.03 7.18
N GLY A 201 -3.68 -6.19 6.68
CA GLY A 201 -2.39 -6.42 6.05
C GLY A 201 -1.81 -7.80 6.37
N SER A 202 -0.65 -8.11 5.74
CA SER A 202 0.04 -9.37 5.98
C SER A 202 0.42 -9.53 7.45
N VAL A 203 0.25 -10.73 7.98
CA VAL A 203 0.73 -11.08 9.32
C VAL A 203 2.25 -11.19 9.27
N GLN A 204 2.94 -10.14 9.73
CA GLN A 204 4.40 -10.07 9.76
C GLN A 204 4.84 -9.28 10.99
N TYR A 205 6.02 -9.60 11.55
CA TYR A 205 6.58 -8.89 12.70
C TYR A 205 6.67 -7.37 12.49
N ARG A 206 7.07 -6.94 11.28
CA ARG A 206 7.15 -5.51 10.95
C ARG A 206 5.80 -4.78 10.99
N LYS A 207 4.68 -5.50 10.91
CA LYS A 207 3.31 -4.92 10.96
C LYS A 207 2.79 -4.69 12.39
N GLY A 208 3.52 -5.17 13.41
CA GLY A 208 3.26 -4.83 14.82
C GLY A 208 1.99 -5.44 15.41
N HIS A 209 1.55 -6.62 14.93
CA HIS A 209 0.41 -7.33 15.53
C HIS A 209 0.59 -7.58 17.03
N ASP A 210 1.82 -7.86 17.44
CA ASP A 210 2.19 -8.03 18.85
C ASP A 210 1.99 -6.75 19.65
N ILE A 211 2.35 -5.59 19.11
CA ILE A 211 2.15 -4.29 19.76
C ILE A 211 0.66 -4.04 19.99
N LEU A 212 -0.19 -4.29 18.97
CA LEU A 212 -1.64 -4.10 19.09
C LEU A 212 -2.26 -5.06 20.10
N LEU A 213 -1.92 -6.35 20.04
CA LEU A 213 -2.46 -7.34 20.95
C LEU A 213 -2.07 -7.04 22.40
N GLU A 214 -0.83 -6.64 22.64
CA GLU A 214 -0.37 -6.25 23.97
C GLU A 214 -1.07 -4.99 24.45
N ALA A 215 -1.23 -3.96 23.60
CA ALA A 215 -1.96 -2.74 23.95
C ALA A 215 -3.43 -3.04 24.31
N ILE A 216 -4.13 -3.89 23.56
CA ILE A 216 -5.50 -4.32 23.89
C ILE A 216 -5.52 -5.09 25.21
N SER A 217 -4.52 -5.93 25.49
CA SER A 217 -4.45 -6.68 26.75
C SER A 217 -4.29 -5.76 27.97
N GLN A 218 -3.67 -4.59 27.80
CA GLN A 218 -3.44 -3.58 28.85
C GLN A 218 -4.60 -2.60 29.02
N LEU A 219 -5.63 -2.62 28.17
CA LEU A 219 -6.83 -1.83 28.37
C LEU A 219 -7.48 -2.15 29.74
N ARG A 220 -8.08 -1.15 30.36
CA ARG A 220 -8.91 -1.38 31.55
C ARG A 220 -9.99 -2.41 31.24
N ASN A 221 -10.37 -3.21 32.23
CA ASN A 221 -11.30 -4.32 32.04
C ASN A 221 -12.69 -3.89 31.51
N ASP A 222 -13.18 -2.71 31.94
CA ASP A 222 -14.42 -2.14 31.45
C ASP A 222 -14.36 -1.83 29.93
N LEU A 223 -13.24 -1.34 29.42
CA LEU A 223 -13.03 -1.04 28.00
C LEU A 223 -12.73 -2.30 27.18
N LYS A 224 -11.97 -3.24 27.74
CA LYS A 224 -11.69 -4.51 27.07
C LYS A 224 -12.95 -5.28 26.72
N ASN A 225 -13.97 -5.20 27.62
CA ASN A 225 -15.27 -5.83 27.38
C ASN A 225 -16.14 -5.10 26.34
N GLN A 226 -15.78 -3.88 25.93
CA GLN A 226 -16.52 -3.08 24.94
C GLN A 226 -15.96 -3.22 23.51
N VAL A 227 -14.82 -3.87 23.34
CA VAL A 227 -14.14 -3.92 22.03
C VAL A 227 -14.16 -5.31 21.41
N HIS A 228 -14.03 -5.34 20.09
CA HIS A 228 -13.78 -6.56 19.32
C HIS A 228 -12.75 -6.25 18.21
N LEU A 229 -11.70 -7.06 18.13
CA LEU A 229 -10.62 -6.89 17.17
C LEU A 229 -10.86 -7.75 15.91
N ILE A 230 -10.78 -7.13 14.76
CA ILE A 230 -10.71 -7.81 13.46
C ILE A 230 -9.26 -7.81 12.97
N ILE A 231 -8.72 -8.98 12.71
CA ILE A 231 -7.44 -9.16 12.02
C ILE A 231 -7.74 -9.66 10.60
N LEU A 232 -7.48 -8.84 9.58
CA LEU A 232 -7.71 -9.19 8.18
C LEU A 232 -6.37 -9.30 7.45
N GLY A 233 -6.03 -10.50 7.02
CA GLY A 233 -4.81 -10.80 6.29
C GLY A 233 -4.21 -12.15 6.66
N GLU A 234 -3.13 -12.49 6.00
CA GLU A 234 -2.45 -13.78 6.14
C GLU A 234 -0.95 -13.61 6.30
N GLY A 235 -0.31 -14.58 6.93
CA GLY A 235 1.13 -14.74 7.04
C GLY A 235 1.60 -16.09 6.53
N SER A 236 2.89 -16.34 6.59
CA SER A 236 3.45 -17.68 6.46
C SER A 236 2.97 -18.57 7.64
N GLU A 237 3.11 -19.87 7.51
CA GLU A 237 2.76 -20.82 8.59
C GLU A 237 3.43 -20.43 9.92
N THR A 238 4.70 -20.05 9.88
CA THR A 238 5.44 -19.60 11.06
C THR A 238 4.84 -18.33 11.67
N GLU A 239 4.45 -17.36 10.84
CA GLU A 239 3.84 -16.11 11.29
C GLU A 239 2.43 -16.34 11.85
N GLU A 240 1.67 -17.27 11.28
CA GLU A 240 0.36 -17.67 11.81
C GLU A 240 0.46 -18.38 13.17
N ILE A 241 1.47 -19.26 13.35
CA ILE A 241 1.75 -19.90 14.64
C ILE A 241 2.14 -18.85 15.67
N TRP A 242 3.01 -17.90 15.30
CA TRP A 242 3.41 -16.78 16.16
C TRP A 242 2.21 -15.94 16.58
N LEU A 243 1.34 -15.55 15.66
CA LEU A 243 0.14 -14.75 15.97
C LEU A 243 -0.80 -15.50 16.94
N LYS A 244 -1.06 -16.80 16.68
CA LYS A 244 -1.87 -17.64 17.57
C LYS A 244 -1.27 -17.74 18.98
N GLY A 245 0.06 -17.85 19.07
CA GLY A 245 0.78 -17.84 20.34
C GLY A 245 0.57 -16.54 21.13
N LEU A 246 0.61 -15.40 20.46
CA LEU A 246 0.35 -14.09 21.08
C LEU A 246 -1.09 -13.93 21.56
N ILE A 247 -2.06 -14.33 20.74
CA ILE A 247 -3.50 -14.29 21.12
C ILE A 247 -3.75 -15.07 22.41
N ARG A 248 -3.17 -16.27 22.53
CA ARG A 248 -3.26 -17.09 23.76
C ARG A 248 -2.51 -16.46 24.92
N LYS A 249 -1.29 -15.95 24.69
CA LYS A 249 -0.48 -15.28 25.72
C LYS A 249 -1.23 -14.15 26.40
N PHE A 250 -2.02 -13.40 25.63
CA PHE A 250 -2.76 -12.23 26.12
C PHE A 250 -4.23 -12.53 26.49
N ASN A 251 -4.68 -13.79 26.39
CA ASN A 251 -6.06 -14.23 26.68
C ASN A 251 -7.11 -13.44 25.86
N LEU A 252 -6.91 -13.32 24.56
CA LEU A 252 -7.74 -12.51 23.67
C LEU A 252 -8.60 -13.36 22.70
N GLU A 253 -8.66 -14.69 22.85
CA GLU A 253 -9.34 -15.61 21.94
C GLU A 253 -10.81 -15.26 21.71
N SER A 254 -11.52 -14.81 22.76
CA SER A 254 -12.93 -14.42 22.68
C SER A 254 -13.15 -13.00 22.13
N THR A 255 -12.09 -12.21 22.02
CA THR A 255 -12.14 -10.79 21.64
C THR A 255 -11.79 -10.59 20.15
N ILE A 256 -11.35 -11.64 19.44
CA ILE A 256 -10.75 -11.52 18.10
C ILE A 256 -11.49 -12.37 17.08
N SER A 257 -11.77 -11.75 15.92
CA SER A 257 -12.10 -12.45 14.68
C SER A 257 -10.96 -12.31 13.68
N LYS A 258 -10.36 -13.43 13.27
CA LYS A 258 -9.31 -13.44 12.24
C LYS A 258 -9.86 -13.95 10.92
N PHE A 259 -9.59 -13.22 9.87
CA PHE A 259 -9.94 -13.57 8.49
C PHE A 259 -8.68 -13.60 7.63
N GLY A 260 -8.65 -14.51 6.67
CA GLY A 260 -7.61 -14.57 5.66
C GLY A 260 -7.66 -13.39 4.67
N PHE A 261 -6.92 -13.51 3.57
CA PHE A 261 -6.90 -12.49 2.53
C PHE A 261 -8.27 -12.38 1.83
N GLN A 262 -8.92 -11.24 1.97
CA GLN A 262 -10.21 -10.90 1.37
C GLN A 262 -10.20 -9.43 0.92
N ASP A 263 -11.24 -9.01 0.16
CA ASP A 263 -11.47 -7.60 -0.12
C ASP A 263 -11.72 -6.84 1.20
N PRO A 264 -10.94 -5.83 1.54
CA PRO A 264 -11.02 -5.20 2.85
C PRO A 264 -12.19 -4.20 2.98
N LYS A 265 -12.82 -3.77 1.87
CA LYS A 265 -13.81 -2.69 1.89
C LYS A 265 -14.93 -2.94 2.89
N SER A 266 -15.58 -4.09 2.83
CA SER A 266 -16.70 -4.41 3.74
C SER A 266 -16.27 -4.52 5.20
N TYR A 267 -15.01 -4.85 5.46
CA TYR A 267 -14.46 -4.86 6.81
C TYR A 267 -14.18 -3.45 7.31
N TYR A 268 -13.62 -2.56 6.48
CA TYR A 268 -13.47 -1.15 6.87
C TYR A 268 -14.84 -0.49 7.14
N ASP A 269 -15.88 -0.83 6.40
CA ASP A 269 -17.22 -0.25 6.61
C ASP A 269 -17.81 -0.52 7.99
N ILE A 270 -17.36 -1.57 8.68
CA ILE A 270 -17.83 -1.95 10.02
C ILE A 270 -16.82 -1.62 11.12
N MET A 271 -15.62 -1.14 10.79
CA MET A 271 -14.61 -0.73 11.77
C MET A 271 -14.89 0.68 12.28
N ASP A 272 -14.85 0.86 13.59
CA ASP A 272 -14.88 2.16 14.25
C ASP A 272 -13.47 2.77 14.34
N ILE A 273 -12.50 1.91 14.63
CA ILE A 273 -11.08 2.26 14.81
C ILE A 273 -10.24 1.36 13.92
N PHE A 274 -9.37 1.95 13.12
CA PHE A 274 -8.34 1.23 12.38
C PHE A 274 -6.98 1.48 12.99
N VAL A 275 -6.17 0.44 13.21
CA VAL A 275 -4.84 0.56 13.81
C VAL A 275 -3.78 0.04 12.85
N LEU A 276 -2.74 0.86 12.61
CA LEU A 276 -1.53 0.47 11.88
C LEU A 276 -0.31 0.61 12.81
N PRO A 277 0.05 -0.43 13.59
CA PRO A 277 1.15 -0.38 14.55
C PRO A 277 2.48 -0.81 13.92
N SER A 278 2.68 -0.51 12.64
CA SER A 278 3.85 -0.97 11.88
C SER A 278 5.15 -0.39 12.40
N ARG A 279 6.19 -1.24 12.53
CA ARG A 279 7.56 -0.84 12.84
C ARG A 279 8.25 -0.17 11.66
N LEU A 280 7.85 -0.56 10.47
CA LEU A 280 8.36 -0.02 9.21
C LEU A 280 7.23 0.05 8.18
N GLU A 281 7.05 1.22 7.60
CA GLU A 281 6.05 1.46 6.55
C GLU A 281 6.60 2.50 5.55
N GLY A 282 6.30 2.34 4.27
CA GLY A 282 6.66 3.34 3.27
C GLY A 282 5.64 4.48 3.22
N PHE A 283 4.37 4.14 2.97
CA PHE A 283 3.25 5.11 2.98
C PHE A 283 2.06 4.55 3.75
N GLY A 284 1.73 3.26 3.57
CA GLY A 284 0.61 2.63 4.26
C GLY A 284 -0.73 2.91 3.58
N LEU A 285 -0.96 2.38 2.38
CA LEU A 285 -2.24 2.53 1.66
C LEU A 285 -3.46 2.16 2.50
N VAL A 286 -3.33 1.14 3.37
CA VAL A 286 -4.38 0.70 4.29
C VAL A 286 -4.86 1.79 5.26
N VAL A 287 -4.02 2.79 5.56
CA VAL A 287 -4.42 3.98 6.33
C VAL A 287 -5.40 4.82 5.52
N VAL A 288 -5.08 5.08 4.26
CA VAL A 288 -5.94 5.86 3.36
C VAL A 288 -7.25 5.13 3.09
N GLU A 289 -7.21 3.81 2.89
CA GLU A 289 -8.40 2.96 2.73
C GLU A 289 -9.33 3.09 3.94
N ALA A 290 -8.77 3.03 5.16
CA ALA A 290 -9.50 3.20 6.41
C ALA A 290 -10.06 4.62 6.58
N MET A 291 -9.26 5.67 6.28
CA MET A 291 -9.71 7.07 6.31
C MET A 291 -10.88 7.29 5.34
N LEU A 292 -10.77 6.86 4.09
CA LEU A 292 -11.85 6.96 3.10
C LEU A 292 -13.12 6.22 3.54
N SER A 293 -12.97 5.11 4.26
CA SER A 293 -14.08 4.33 4.82
C SER A 293 -14.62 4.90 6.16
N ASN A 294 -14.15 6.09 6.57
CA ASN A 294 -14.59 6.79 7.79
C ASN A 294 -14.24 6.07 9.09
N CYS A 295 -13.09 5.37 9.14
CA CYS A 295 -12.54 4.82 10.38
C CYS A 295 -11.70 5.89 11.11
N CYS A 296 -11.76 5.92 12.45
CA CYS A 296 -10.79 6.66 13.24
C CYS A 296 -9.44 5.94 13.18
N VAL A 297 -8.47 6.53 12.53
CA VAL A 297 -7.15 5.91 12.32
C VAL A 297 -6.23 6.20 13.49
N ILE A 298 -5.58 5.15 13.99
CA ILE A 298 -4.46 5.22 14.94
C ILE A 298 -3.25 4.53 14.28
N ARG A 299 -2.13 5.24 14.10
CA ARG A 299 -0.93 4.62 13.52
C ARG A 299 0.34 5.02 14.26
N SER A 300 1.38 4.18 14.12
CA SER A 300 2.73 4.53 14.57
C SER A 300 3.29 5.71 13.77
N ASP A 301 4.16 6.51 14.39
CA ASP A 301 4.85 7.67 13.80
C ASP A 301 6.01 7.27 12.85
N THR A 302 5.83 6.17 12.13
CA THR A 302 6.74 5.71 11.07
C THR A 302 6.64 6.58 9.82
N GLU A 303 7.51 6.34 8.83
CA GLU A 303 7.56 7.10 7.57
C GLU A 303 6.18 7.36 6.96
N GLY A 304 6.00 8.56 6.44
CA GLY A 304 4.73 9.01 5.84
C GLY A 304 3.60 9.25 6.84
N ALA A 305 3.82 9.10 8.16
CA ALA A 305 2.76 9.28 9.15
C ALA A 305 2.25 10.72 9.16
N TYR A 306 3.15 11.68 9.24
CA TYR A 306 2.83 13.11 9.27
C TYR A 306 2.40 13.67 7.91
N ASP A 307 2.64 12.94 6.83
CA ASP A 307 2.09 13.26 5.51
C ASP A 307 0.62 12.84 5.40
N GLN A 308 0.22 11.79 6.14
CA GLN A 308 -1.14 11.23 6.10
C GLN A 308 -2.05 11.78 7.19
N ILE A 309 -1.50 12.12 8.35
CA ILE A 309 -2.29 12.45 9.55
C ILE A 309 -1.82 13.77 10.15
N GLU A 310 -2.76 14.67 10.36
CA GLU A 310 -2.63 15.77 11.30
C GLU A 310 -3.05 15.25 12.68
N PRO A 311 -2.08 15.13 13.63
CA PRO A 311 -2.32 14.46 14.90
C PRO A 311 -3.45 15.09 15.72
N GLY A 312 -4.42 14.28 16.15
CA GLY A 312 -5.59 14.71 16.92
C GLY A 312 -6.68 15.39 16.09
N VAL A 313 -6.47 15.62 14.80
CA VAL A 313 -7.44 16.26 13.88
C VAL A 313 -7.97 15.22 12.88
N SER A 314 -7.11 14.65 12.05
CA SER A 314 -7.49 13.70 10.99
C SER A 314 -7.13 12.25 11.32
N GLY A 315 -6.57 12.01 12.50
CA GLY A 315 -6.18 10.71 13.03
C GLY A 315 -5.33 10.85 14.27
N LEU A 316 -4.94 9.73 14.86
CA LEU A 316 -4.14 9.66 16.08
C LEU A 316 -2.78 9.03 15.76
N LEU A 317 -1.71 9.60 16.32
CA LEU A 317 -0.37 9.04 16.23
C LEU A 317 0.09 8.54 17.60
N PHE A 318 0.92 7.52 17.59
CA PHE A 318 1.66 7.05 18.76
C PHE A 318 3.11 6.76 18.37
N LYS A 319 4.01 6.89 19.32
CA LYS A 319 5.44 6.62 19.10
C LYS A 319 5.65 5.16 18.73
N ASN A 320 6.39 4.94 17.64
CA ASN A 320 6.68 3.60 17.14
C ASN A 320 7.18 2.68 18.28
N GLU A 321 6.63 1.46 18.31
CA GLU A 321 6.87 0.43 19.32
C GLU A 321 6.39 0.76 20.76
N SER A 322 5.77 1.92 20.99
CA SER A 322 5.25 2.31 22.32
C SER A 322 3.88 1.71 22.59
N ILE A 323 3.84 0.59 23.27
CA ILE A 323 2.60 -0.08 23.70
C ILE A 323 1.77 0.85 24.59
N ALA A 324 2.42 1.56 25.53
CA ALA A 324 1.76 2.47 26.45
C ALA A 324 1.05 3.64 25.73
N GLU A 325 1.69 4.23 24.72
CA GLU A 325 1.06 5.30 23.94
C GLU A 325 -0.09 4.75 23.09
N LEU A 326 0.07 3.58 22.46
CA LEU A 326 -1.02 2.95 21.71
C LEU A 326 -2.20 2.63 22.63
N THR A 327 -1.96 2.08 23.82
CA THR A 327 -3.01 1.84 24.83
C THR A 327 -3.76 3.12 25.16
N LYS A 328 -3.04 4.22 25.42
CA LYS A 328 -3.64 5.53 25.69
C LYS A 328 -4.50 6.04 24.54
N GLN A 329 -4.04 5.93 23.29
CA GLN A 329 -4.82 6.34 22.10
C GLN A 329 -6.07 5.46 21.92
N LEU A 330 -5.96 4.15 22.16
CA LEU A 330 -7.11 3.25 22.13
C LEU A 330 -8.14 3.62 23.22
N GLU A 331 -7.71 3.82 24.46
CA GLU A 331 -8.59 4.24 25.55
C GLU A 331 -9.28 5.57 25.24
N PHE A 332 -8.57 6.54 24.67
CA PHE A 332 -9.15 7.79 24.23
C PHE A 332 -10.23 7.57 23.17
N ALA A 333 -9.93 6.81 22.10
CA ALA A 333 -10.86 6.60 21.00
C ALA A 333 -12.08 5.74 21.39
N ILE A 334 -11.94 4.81 22.36
CA ILE A 334 -13.04 3.99 22.86
C ILE A 334 -13.97 4.82 23.74
N ASN A 335 -13.43 5.60 24.69
CA ASN A 335 -14.20 6.37 25.67
C ASN A 335 -14.86 7.62 25.09
N ASN A 336 -14.34 8.19 23.99
CA ASN A 336 -14.78 9.47 23.46
C ASN A 336 -15.39 9.30 22.07
N GLU A 337 -16.54 8.63 21.99
CA GLU A 337 -17.22 8.37 20.71
C GLU A 337 -17.44 9.64 19.84
N PRO A 338 -17.91 10.79 20.39
CA PRO A 338 -18.07 12.01 19.58
C PRO A 338 -16.75 12.50 18.94
N GLU A 339 -15.66 12.49 19.70
CA GLU A 339 -14.35 12.90 19.17
C GLU A 339 -13.79 11.86 18.17
N ARG A 340 -13.99 10.56 18.43
CA ARG A 340 -13.67 9.49 17.49
C ARG A 340 -14.35 9.71 16.15
N ILE A 341 -15.65 9.99 16.14
CA ILE A 341 -16.44 10.22 14.93
C ILE A 341 -15.95 11.50 14.22
N LYS A 342 -15.68 12.56 14.96
CA LYS A 342 -15.18 13.82 14.41
C LYS A 342 -13.80 13.66 13.75
N ILE A 343 -12.87 12.96 14.40
CA ILE A 343 -11.54 12.65 13.86
C ILE A 343 -11.67 11.79 12.60
N ALA A 344 -12.54 10.78 12.61
CA ALA A 344 -12.79 9.92 11.45
C ALA A 344 -13.32 10.72 10.25
N ALA A 345 -14.28 11.62 10.48
CA ALA A 345 -14.84 12.49 9.44
C ALA A 345 -13.78 13.43 8.85
N ALA A 346 -13.01 14.10 9.71
CA ALA A 346 -11.91 14.97 9.26
C ALA A 346 -10.83 14.18 8.50
N GLY A 347 -10.50 12.97 8.97
CA GLY A 347 -9.59 12.06 8.28
C GLY A 347 -10.09 11.69 6.89
N ARG A 348 -11.38 11.40 6.76
CA ARG A 348 -11.99 11.08 5.46
C ARG A 348 -11.93 12.26 4.50
N GLU A 349 -12.26 13.47 4.93
CA GLU A 349 -12.16 14.68 4.11
C GLU A 349 -10.72 14.90 3.66
N TYR A 350 -9.77 14.81 4.58
CA TYR A 350 -8.34 14.95 4.27
C TYR A 350 -7.88 13.91 3.24
N ALA A 351 -8.32 12.65 3.35
CA ALA A 351 -7.99 11.61 2.39
C ALA A 351 -8.63 11.84 1.01
N LEU A 352 -9.87 12.30 0.94
CA LEU A 352 -10.54 12.68 -0.31
C LEU A 352 -9.82 13.83 -1.01
N ASP A 353 -9.27 14.76 -0.25
CA ASP A 353 -8.57 15.91 -0.80
C ASP A 353 -7.15 15.60 -1.27
N ASN A 354 -6.49 14.59 -0.70
CA ASN A 354 -5.07 14.41 -0.93
C ASN A 354 -4.69 13.05 -1.52
N PHE A 355 -5.47 11.97 -1.30
CA PHE A 355 -5.03 10.61 -1.48
C PHE A 355 -5.96 9.75 -2.35
N THR A 356 -6.75 10.35 -3.25
CA THR A 356 -7.52 9.58 -4.22
C THR A 356 -6.63 9.12 -5.39
N ALA A 357 -6.95 7.96 -5.95
CA ALA A 357 -6.26 7.43 -7.14
C ALA A 357 -6.36 8.40 -8.33
N GLU A 358 -7.49 9.13 -8.45
CA GLU A 358 -7.67 10.14 -9.46
C GLU A 358 -6.65 11.28 -9.32
N LYS A 359 -6.54 11.90 -8.13
CA LYS A 359 -5.59 13.01 -7.87
C LYS A 359 -4.14 12.59 -8.04
N MET A 360 -3.80 11.38 -7.58
CA MET A 360 -2.47 10.79 -7.80
C MET A 360 -2.18 10.66 -9.30
N THR A 361 -3.14 10.15 -10.08
CA THR A 361 -2.98 9.92 -11.50
C THR A 361 -2.88 11.23 -12.29
N GLU A 362 -3.65 12.26 -11.96
CA GLU A 362 -3.55 13.58 -12.58
C GLU A 362 -2.17 14.20 -12.42
N LYS A 363 -1.64 14.18 -11.20
CA LYS A 363 -0.27 14.65 -10.94
C LYS A 363 0.78 13.81 -11.68
N THR A 364 0.56 12.51 -11.81
CA THR A 364 1.44 11.59 -12.54
C THR A 364 1.41 11.86 -14.04
N ILE A 365 0.23 12.12 -14.62
CA ILE A 365 0.08 12.50 -16.03
C ILE A 365 0.83 13.80 -16.32
N ALA A 366 0.74 14.80 -15.46
CA ALA A 366 1.50 16.05 -15.62
C ALA A 366 3.02 15.82 -15.69
N VAL A 367 3.54 14.86 -14.89
CA VAL A 367 4.95 14.44 -15.01
C VAL A 367 5.22 13.74 -16.34
N TYR A 368 4.32 12.90 -16.84
CA TYR A 368 4.48 12.22 -18.13
C TYR A 368 4.50 13.20 -19.29
N GLU A 369 3.61 14.17 -19.32
CA GLU A 369 3.54 15.22 -20.32
C GLU A 369 4.84 16.04 -20.36
N LYS A 370 5.33 16.44 -19.20
CA LYS A 370 6.61 17.15 -19.07
C LYS A 370 7.78 16.39 -19.70
N ILE A 371 7.85 15.08 -19.50
CA ILE A 371 8.93 14.25 -20.03
C ILE A 371 8.76 13.99 -21.52
N SER A 372 7.55 13.81 -22.01
CA SER A 372 7.24 13.54 -23.42
C SER A 372 7.49 14.75 -24.32
N GLN A 373 7.31 15.98 -23.82
CA GLN A 373 7.53 17.23 -24.57
C GLN A 373 8.99 17.65 -24.67
N GLY A 374 9.93 16.88 -24.11
CA GLY A 374 11.35 17.04 -24.40
C GLY A 374 12.07 18.17 -23.66
N TYR A 375 12.08 18.15 -22.34
CA TYR A 375 13.12 18.84 -21.57
C TYR A 375 14.45 18.09 -21.65
#